data_74d8d074261af8a0bfd04814c38e7afc
#
_entry.id   74d8d074261af8a0bfd04814c38e7afc
#
_cell.length_a   1.000
_cell.length_b   1.000
_cell.length_c   1.000
_cell.angle_alpha   90.00
_cell.angle_beta   90.00
_cell.angle_gamma   90.00
#
_symmetry.space_group_name_H-M   'P 1'
#
loop_
_entity.id
_entity.type
_entity.pdbx_description
1 polymer ?
#
loop_
_entity_poly.entity_id
_entity_poly.type
_entity_poly.pdbx_seq_one_letter_code
_entity_poly.pdbx_strand_id
1 'polypeptide(L)'
;MAQGLKFRAGVMGTVNVETSRDEGKTSPPLLDLDGLRVLVADDQPDVLEALRLLLKPHGCHVRAVSSPAAVVAALGESGPPFDLLLMDLNYARDTTSGDEGLELVARVKAIDPHLPVVVMTAWSTVSLAVATMREGVGDFVQKPWENARLLETVRAQVAAGRRRRRAQRLEADARDVQSRLLGTAAPRVAGYDIAVALRVAEGLGGDGYHVAALPQGRLAVAIADVCGKGTPAALLMASVKASLEELVTADLAPRALCARLARTLAPRLGPDRFVSLVYAILDPARGTLTYANAGHPAPVLLRPDGTVRRLKRGGPVLGVVAEADYEEGLLALQRGDRLVLVTDGITEATSRADKELGDEGLLAGLRDTRAETAANAAPRVLELARHFAEDGLADDATVVVVDVLV
;
A
#
# COMPACT_ATOMS: atom_id res chain seq x y z
N MET A 1 20.20 -54.42 -40.17
CA MET A 1 20.72 -54.25 -38.78
C MET A 1 20.33 -52.88 -38.33
N ALA A 2 19.29 -52.77 -37.53
CA ALA A 2 18.76 -51.51 -37.00
C ALA A 2 19.00 -51.53 -35.47
N GLN A 3 19.79 -50.58 -34.98
CA GLN A 3 19.93 -50.36 -33.55
C GLN A 3 19.07 -49.13 -33.16
N GLY A 4 18.01 -49.44 -32.38
CA GLY A 4 17.14 -48.44 -31.80
C GLY A 4 17.73 -47.82 -30.55
N LEU A 5 17.77 -46.51 -30.49
CA LEU A 5 18.00 -45.77 -29.25
C LEU A 5 16.69 -45.60 -28.49
N LYS A 6 16.61 -46.21 -27.30
CA LYS A 6 15.54 -45.99 -26.35
C LYS A 6 15.86 -44.71 -25.52
N PHE A 7 15.08 -43.66 -25.68
CA PHE A 7 15.03 -42.53 -24.74
C PHE A 7 14.23 -42.96 -23.50
N ARG A 8 14.87 -42.93 -22.35
CA ARG A 8 14.23 -43.07 -21.04
C ARG A 8 13.50 -41.75 -20.69
N ALA A 9 12.20 -41.85 -20.49
CA ALA A 9 11.40 -40.78 -19.90
C ALA A 9 11.82 -40.59 -18.42
N GLY A 10 12.34 -39.41 -18.10
CA GLY A 10 12.63 -38.96 -16.74
C GLY A 10 11.37 -38.48 -16.05
N VAL A 11 11.20 -38.92 -14.84
CA VAL A 11 10.10 -38.71 -13.89
C VAL A 11 9.84 -37.22 -13.67
N MET A 12 8.67 -36.72 -14.09
CA MET A 12 8.08 -35.48 -13.61
C MET A 12 7.55 -35.73 -12.19
N GLY A 13 8.24 -35.24 -11.18
CA GLY A 13 7.72 -35.17 -9.84
C GLY A 13 6.66 -34.10 -9.73
N THR A 14 5.40 -34.50 -9.63
CA THR A 14 4.30 -33.62 -9.20
C THR A 14 4.51 -33.26 -7.75
N VAL A 15 4.78 -31.98 -7.47
CA VAL A 15 4.71 -31.44 -6.11
C VAL A 15 3.24 -31.30 -5.74
N ASN A 16 2.72 -32.28 -5.00
CA ASN A 16 1.42 -32.16 -4.35
C ASN A 16 1.55 -31.19 -3.20
N VAL A 17 0.99 -29.99 -3.34
CA VAL A 17 0.69 -29.12 -2.22
C VAL A 17 -0.60 -29.64 -1.62
N GLU A 18 -0.52 -30.48 -0.59
CA GLU A 18 -1.67 -30.85 0.22
C GLU A 18 -2.20 -29.61 0.94
N THR A 19 -3.28 -29.02 0.42
CA THR A 19 -4.11 -28.13 1.19
C THR A 19 -4.98 -28.98 2.10
N SER A 20 -4.53 -29.23 3.33
CA SER A 20 -5.36 -29.83 4.36
C SER A 20 -6.51 -28.88 4.71
N ARG A 21 -7.67 -29.14 4.09
CA ARG A 21 -8.95 -28.64 4.61
C ARG A 21 -9.36 -29.54 5.77
N ASP A 22 -8.93 -29.16 6.97
CA ASP A 22 -9.47 -29.72 8.20
C ASP A 22 -10.65 -28.84 8.65
N GLU A 23 -11.85 -29.19 8.22
CA GLU A 23 -13.10 -28.61 8.71
C GLU A 23 -13.51 -29.28 10.04
N GLY A 24 -12.62 -29.26 11.01
CA GLY A 24 -12.92 -29.50 12.40
C GLY A 24 -13.18 -28.17 13.08
N LYS A 25 -14.41 -27.91 13.53
CA LYS A 25 -14.77 -26.84 14.46
C LYS A 25 -14.08 -27.05 15.80
N THR A 26 -12.77 -26.84 15.87
CA THR A 26 -12.06 -26.63 17.12
C THR A 26 -12.17 -25.13 17.42
N SER A 27 -12.88 -24.81 18.49
CA SER A 27 -12.80 -23.48 19.09
C SER A 27 -11.32 -23.10 19.20
N PRO A 28 -10.91 -21.89 18.77
CA PRO A 28 -9.52 -21.51 18.88
C PRO A 28 -9.06 -21.68 20.34
N PRO A 29 -7.84 -22.17 20.60
CA PRO A 29 -7.35 -22.33 21.95
C PRO A 29 -7.52 -21.00 22.69
N LEU A 30 -8.13 -21.05 23.87
CA LEU A 30 -8.35 -19.88 24.70
C LEU A 30 -6.99 -19.22 24.93
N LEU A 31 -6.88 -17.95 24.54
CA LEU A 31 -5.65 -17.19 24.72
C LEU A 31 -5.26 -17.23 26.20
N ASP A 32 -4.05 -17.63 26.51
CA ASP A 32 -3.47 -17.54 27.84
C ASP A 32 -3.31 -16.04 28.18
N LEU A 33 -3.71 -15.66 29.39
CA LEU A 33 -3.61 -14.30 29.90
C LEU A 33 -2.25 -14.03 30.55
N ASP A 34 -1.40 -15.04 30.67
CA ASP A 34 -0.10 -14.92 31.33
C ASP A 34 0.81 -13.90 30.62
N GLY A 35 1.43 -13.03 31.41
CA GLY A 35 2.30 -11.98 30.94
C GLY A 35 1.62 -10.80 30.26
N LEU A 36 0.28 -10.78 30.12
CA LEU A 36 -0.43 -9.63 29.54
C LEU A 36 -0.30 -8.38 30.41
N ARG A 37 -0.05 -7.25 29.75
CA ARG A 37 -0.06 -5.93 30.39
C ARG A 37 -1.41 -5.26 30.22
N VAL A 38 -2.16 -5.16 31.29
CA VAL A 38 -3.52 -4.59 31.29
C VAL A 38 -3.49 -3.26 32.05
N LEU A 39 -3.88 -2.18 31.37
CA LEU A 39 -4.16 -0.91 32.01
C LEU A 39 -5.62 -0.88 32.45
N VAL A 40 -5.88 -0.60 33.71
CA VAL A 40 -7.23 -0.51 34.28
C VAL A 40 -7.44 0.91 34.76
N ALA A 41 -8.56 1.53 34.38
CA ALA A 41 -8.87 2.92 34.71
C ALA A 41 -10.30 3.04 35.25
N ASP A 42 -10.44 3.47 36.49
CA ASP A 42 -11.71 3.67 37.18
C ASP A 42 -11.52 4.63 38.36
N ASP A 43 -12.43 5.53 38.64
CA ASP A 43 -12.31 6.48 39.75
C ASP A 43 -12.66 5.86 41.09
N GLN A 44 -13.26 4.64 41.07
CA GLN A 44 -13.63 3.89 42.28
C GLN A 44 -12.51 2.91 42.70
N PRO A 45 -11.83 3.11 43.84
CA PRO A 45 -10.76 2.23 44.29
C PRO A 45 -11.14 0.76 44.41
N ASP A 46 -12.39 0.48 44.86
CA ASP A 46 -12.89 -0.87 45.04
C ASP A 46 -13.01 -1.62 43.69
N VAL A 47 -13.37 -0.92 42.62
CA VAL A 47 -13.44 -1.48 41.27
C VAL A 47 -12.02 -1.81 40.76
N LEU A 48 -11.08 -0.92 40.97
CA LEU A 48 -9.66 -1.14 40.60
C LEU A 48 -9.10 -2.37 41.33
N GLU A 49 -9.37 -2.52 42.61
CA GLU A 49 -8.88 -3.66 43.39
C GLU A 49 -9.58 -4.96 42.98
N ALA A 50 -10.92 -4.94 42.76
CA ALA A 50 -11.65 -6.10 42.24
C ALA A 50 -11.08 -6.61 40.90
N LEU A 51 -10.80 -5.71 39.95
CA LEU A 51 -10.18 -6.06 38.65
C LEU A 51 -8.76 -6.58 38.81
N ARG A 52 -7.98 -6.01 39.72
CA ARG A 52 -6.65 -6.47 40.07
C ARG A 52 -6.65 -7.89 40.62
N LEU A 53 -7.56 -8.16 41.58
CA LEU A 53 -7.73 -9.48 42.19
C LEU A 53 -8.22 -10.52 41.16
N LEU A 54 -9.05 -10.11 40.19
CA LEU A 54 -9.51 -10.98 39.11
C LEU A 54 -8.41 -11.32 38.11
N LEU A 55 -7.61 -10.33 37.65
CA LEU A 55 -6.69 -10.52 36.57
C LEU A 55 -5.31 -11.08 36.99
N LYS A 56 -4.81 -10.73 38.19
CA LYS A 56 -3.51 -11.20 38.68
C LYS A 56 -3.38 -12.72 38.77
N PRO A 57 -4.34 -13.49 39.25
CA PRO A 57 -4.25 -14.96 39.29
C PRO A 57 -4.08 -15.62 37.91
N HIS A 58 -4.46 -14.90 36.85
CA HIS A 58 -4.30 -15.32 35.47
C HIS A 58 -2.98 -14.86 34.84
N GLY A 59 -2.01 -14.38 35.66
CA GLY A 59 -0.68 -13.98 35.19
C GLY A 59 -0.60 -12.57 34.59
N CYS A 60 -1.67 -11.76 34.65
CA CYS A 60 -1.68 -10.41 34.10
C CYS A 60 -0.85 -9.43 34.94
N HIS A 61 -0.07 -8.57 34.28
CA HIS A 61 0.54 -7.39 34.86
C HIS A 61 -0.45 -6.22 34.81
N VAL A 62 -1.12 -5.98 35.93
CA VAL A 62 -2.16 -4.95 36.01
C VAL A 62 -1.57 -3.63 36.52
N ARG A 63 -1.73 -2.57 35.73
CA ARG A 63 -1.52 -1.18 36.17
C ARG A 63 -2.88 -0.52 36.34
N ALA A 64 -3.14 -0.02 37.55
CA ALA A 64 -4.39 0.66 37.90
C ALA A 64 -4.15 2.18 37.97
N VAL A 65 -5.07 2.96 37.41
CA VAL A 65 -5.09 4.42 37.42
C VAL A 65 -6.51 4.93 37.68
N SER A 66 -6.64 6.12 38.27
CA SER A 66 -7.94 6.62 38.77
C SER A 66 -8.50 7.81 37.99
N SER A 67 -7.90 8.18 36.83
CA SER A 67 -8.37 9.32 36.07
C SER A 67 -7.99 9.23 34.59
N PRO A 68 -8.74 9.91 33.69
CA PRO A 68 -8.39 10.05 32.28
C PRO A 68 -6.98 10.58 32.02
N ALA A 69 -6.55 11.58 32.78
CA ALA A 69 -5.21 12.15 32.69
C ALA A 69 -4.11 11.12 33.00
N ALA A 70 -4.34 10.27 34.02
CA ALA A 70 -3.42 9.21 34.39
C ALA A 70 -3.34 8.09 33.34
N VAL A 71 -4.44 7.80 32.61
CA VAL A 71 -4.41 6.88 31.45
C VAL A 71 -3.46 7.41 30.38
N VAL A 72 -3.65 8.67 29.97
CA VAL A 72 -2.82 9.29 28.93
C VAL A 72 -1.34 9.35 29.36
N ALA A 73 -1.07 9.69 30.61
CA ALA A 73 0.28 9.69 31.16
C ALA A 73 0.92 8.28 31.11
N ALA A 74 0.17 7.26 31.52
CA ALA A 74 0.63 5.86 31.51
C ALA A 74 0.94 5.34 30.10
N LEU A 75 0.18 5.77 29.08
CA LEU A 75 0.41 5.41 27.68
C LEU A 75 1.61 6.16 27.08
N GLY A 76 1.95 7.36 27.57
CA GLY A 76 3.09 8.16 27.13
C GLY A 76 4.43 7.75 27.77
N GLU A 77 4.44 6.90 28.78
CA GLU A 77 5.67 6.45 29.43
C GLU A 77 6.47 5.48 28.56
N SER A 78 7.80 5.63 28.62
CA SER A 78 8.71 4.69 27.96
C SER A 78 8.62 3.31 28.61
N GLY A 79 8.25 2.30 27.86
CA GLY A 79 8.14 0.93 28.35
C GLY A 79 7.46 0.00 27.35
N PRO A 80 7.32 -1.29 27.68
CA PRO A 80 6.57 -2.20 26.83
C PRO A 80 5.10 -1.77 26.74
N PRO A 81 4.46 -1.87 25.55
CA PRO A 81 3.09 -1.42 25.35
C PRO A 81 2.09 -2.23 26.19
N PHE A 82 0.94 -1.65 26.46
CA PHE A 82 -0.18 -2.37 27.03
C PHE A 82 -0.87 -3.24 25.96
N ASP A 83 -1.38 -4.40 26.39
CA ASP A 83 -2.14 -5.32 25.54
C ASP A 83 -3.63 -4.98 25.52
N LEU A 84 -4.14 -4.32 26.56
CA LEU A 84 -5.53 -3.95 26.73
C LEU A 84 -5.67 -2.75 27.68
N LEU A 85 -6.66 -1.89 27.40
CA LEU A 85 -7.20 -0.92 28.33
C LEU A 85 -8.63 -1.35 28.76
N LEU A 86 -8.84 -1.53 30.07
CA LEU A 86 -10.16 -1.60 30.69
C LEU A 86 -10.44 -0.26 31.34
N MET A 87 -11.48 0.45 30.95
CA MET A 87 -11.76 1.78 31.48
C MET A 87 -13.22 1.99 31.82
N ASP A 88 -13.49 2.77 32.86
CA ASP A 88 -14.83 3.29 33.08
C ASP A 88 -15.20 4.31 32.00
N LEU A 89 -16.48 4.40 31.70
CA LEU A 89 -17.01 5.41 30.80
C LEU A 89 -17.24 6.74 31.52
N ASN A 90 -17.63 6.69 32.79
CA ASN A 90 -18.01 7.85 33.60
C ASN A 90 -16.97 8.08 34.70
N TYR A 91 -16.41 9.26 34.76
CA TYR A 91 -15.50 9.72 35.82
C TYR A 91 -16.18 10.83 36.65
N ALA A 92 -15.51 11.29 37.68
CA ALA A 92 -16.06 12.22 38.67
C ALA A 92 -16.63 13.55 38.13
N ARG A 93 -16.25 13.96 36.91
CA ARG A 93 -16.77 15.18 36.25
C ARG A 93 -18.09 14.94 35.55
N ASP A 94 -18.33 13.72 35.07
CA ASP A 94 -19.51 13.33 34.31
C ASP A 94 -19.99 11.96 34.75
N THR A 95 -21.01 11.95 35.58
CA THR A 95 -21.55 10.71 36.17
C THR A 95 -22.61 10.05 35.29
N THR A 96 -23.03 10.67 34.16
CA THR A 96 -24.22 10.21 33.41
C THR A 96 -24.14 10.27 31.90
N SER A 97 -23.38 11.22 31.27
CA SER A 97 -23.38 11.38 29.80
C SER A 97 -22.42 10.43 29.09
N GLY A 98 -21.31 10.07 29.73
CA GLY A 98 -20.25 9.27 29.10
C GLY A 98 -19.31 10.06 28.18
N ASP A 99 -19.48 11.38 28.06
CA ASP A 99 -18.72 12.22 27.14
C ASP A 99 -17.22 12.23 27.50
N GLU A 100 -16.90 12.25 28.81
CA GLU A 100 -15.50 12.21 29.29
C GLU A 100 -14.79 10.90 28.90
N GLY A 101 -15.51 9.79 28.96
CA GLY A 101 -15.01 8.49 28.52
C GLY A 101 -14.79 8.41 27.00
N LEU A 102 -15.72 8.95 26.21
CA LEU A 102 -15.60 9.01 24.75
C LEU A 102 -14.41 9.87 24.31
N GLU A 103 -14.23 11.05 24.93
CA GLU A 103 -13.06 11.90 24.70
C GLU A 103 -11.75 11.16 25.04
N LEU A 104 -11.74 10.42 26.15
CA LEU A 104 -10.58 9.60 26.52
C LEU A 104 -10.31 8.52 25.48
N VAL A 105 -11.31 7.81 24.96
CA VAL A 105 -11.13 6.82 23.90
C VAL A 105 -10.48 7.45 22.67
N ALA A 106 -10.97 8.59 22.21
CA ALA A 106 -10.39 9.30 21.07
C ALA A 106 -8.91 9.65 21.30
N ARG A 107 -8.55 10.13 22.49
CA ARG A 107 -7.15 10.42 22.87
C ARG A 107 -6.28 9.16 22.93
N VAL A 108 -6.80 8.06 23.48
CA VAL A 108 -6.12 6.77 23.54
C VAL A 108 -5.85 6.26 22.12
N LYS A 109 -6.83 6.35 21.22
CA LYS A 109 -6.70 5.93 19.81
C LYS A 109 -5.75 6.80 19.01
N ALA A 110 -5.61 8.08 19.35
CA ALA A 110 -4.60 8.96 18.77
C ALA A 110 -3.16 8.57 19.20
N ILE A 111 -2.97 8.02 20.42
CA ILE A 111 -1.66 7.56 20.92
C ILE A 111 -1.34 6.15 20.40
N ASP A 112 -2.28 5.21 20.51
CA ASP A 112 -2.15 3.83 20.03
C ASP A 112 -3.47 3.38 19.36
N PRO A 113 -3.60 3.49 18.04
CA PRO A 113 -4.80 3.10 17.30
C PRO A 113 -5.16 1.62 17.47
N HIS A 114 -4.17 0.78 17.81
CA HIS A 114 -4.32 -0.67 17.87
C HIS A 114 -4.52 -1.21 19.29
N LEU A 115 -4.41 -0.36 20.31
CA LEU A 115 -4.69 -0.78 21.69
C LEU A 115 -6.17 -1.14 21.81
N PRO A 116 -6.52 -2.40 22.15
CA PRO A 116 -7.89 -2.76 22.44
C PRO A 116 -8.39 -1.98 23.66
N VAL A 117 -9.57 -1.40 23.53
CA VAL A 117 -10.24 -0.69 24.63
C VAL A 117 -11.53 -1.42 24.93
N VAL A 118 -11.72 -1.80 26.19
CA VAL A 118 -12.98 -2.34 26.73
C VAL A 118 -13.52 -1.33 27.74
N VAL A 119 -14.74 -0.88 27.48
CA VAL A 119 -15.40 0.11 28.33
C VAL A 119 -16.27 -0.61 29.35
N MET A 120 -16.16 -0.20 30.61
CA MET A 120 -17.05 -0.63 31.70
C MET A 120 -18.10 0.45 31.93
N THR A 121 -19.36 0.06 32.16
CA THR A 121 -20.45 1.02 32.41
C THR A 121 -21.50 0.45 33.32
N ALA A 122 -22.08 1.29 34.20
CA ALA A 122 -23.24 0.94 35.00
C ALA A 122 -24.57 0.97 34.21
N TRP A 123 -24.58 1.69 33.07
CA TRP A 123 -25.77 1.92 32.24
C TRP A 123 -25.51 1.52 30.81
N SER A 124 -26.20 0.50 30.33
CA SER A 124 -26.12 0.10 28.91
C SER A 124 -27.34 0.62 28.15
N THR A 125 -27.25 1.85 27.61
CA THR A 125 -28.20 2.28 26.57
C THR A 125 -27.63 1.89 25.18
N VAL A 126 -28.50 1.44 24.28
CA VAL A 126 -28.11 1.06 22.92
C VAL A 126 -27.42 2.23 22.20
N SER A 127 -27.86 3.46 22.45
CA SER A 127 -27.27 4.68 21.86
C SER A 127 -25.81 4.90 22.28
N LEU A 128 -25.49 4.67 23.55
CA LEU A 128 -24.14 4.83 24.09
C LEU A 128 -23.19 3.73 23.57
N ALA A 129 -23.67 2.49 23.50
CA ALA A 129 -22.90 1.39 22.92
C ALA A 129 -22.57 1.65 21.44
N VAL A 130 -23.51 2.16 20.65
CA VAL A 130 -23.28 2.54 19.24
C VAL A 130 -22.30 3.70 19.12
N ALA A 131 -22.39 4.71 19.99
CA ALA A 131 -21.45 5.84 19.98
C ALA A 131 -20.02 5.39 20.30
N THR A 132 -19.84 4.57 21.35
CA THR A 132 -18.53 4.04 21.75
C THR A 132 -17.91 3.13 20.69
N MET A 133 -18.70 2.31 20.00
CA MET A 133 -18.20 1.47 18.90
C MET A 133 -17.69 2.29 17.71
N ARG A 134 -18.33 3.43 17.41
CA ARG A 134 -17.87 4.34 16.35
C ARG A 134 -16.49 4.98 16.66
N GLU A 135 -16.21 5.19 17.93
CA GLU A 135 -14.91 5.69 18.40
C GLU A 135 -13.83 4.60 18.48
N GLY A 136 -14.10 3.38 18.03
CA GLY A 136 -13.13 2.28 17.96
C GLY A 136 -12.97 1.49 19.27
N VAL A 137 -13.95 1.53 20.17
CA VAL A 137 -14.04 0.62 21.34
C VAL A 137 -14.23 -0.79 20.84
N GLY A 138 -13.47 -1.73 21.40
CA GLY A 138 -13.53 -3.14 21.01
C GLY A 138 -14.74 -3.88 21.58
N ASP A 139 -15.12 -3.55 22.83
CA ASP A 139 -16.24 -4.17 23.53
C ASP A 139 -16.65 -3.35 24.76
N PHE A 140 -17.77 -3.69 25.37
CA PHE A 140 -18.22 -3.10 26.63
C PHE A 140 -18.66 -4.16 27.64
N VAL A 141 -18.50 -3.85 28.94
CA VAL A 141 -18.87 -4.71 30.06
C VAL A 141 -19.74 -3.92 31.03
N GLN A 142 -20.89 -4.49 31.36
CA GLN A 142 -21.80 -3.87 32.33
C GLN A 142 -21.33 -4.13 33.77
N LYS A 143 -21.36 -3.09 34.59
CA LYS A 143 -21.17 -3.19 36.06
C LYS A 143 -22.51 -3.47 36.76
N PRO A 144 -22.59 -4.41 37.73
CA PRO A 144 -21.54 -5.37 38.10
C PRO A 144 -21.38 -6.46 37.04
N TRP A 145 -20.15 -6.90 36.82
CA TRP A 145 -19.83 -7.91 35.83
C TRP A 145 -19.82 -9.33 36.40
N GLU A 146 -19.97 -10.29 35.49
CA GLU A 146 -19.68 -11.69 35.76
C GLU A 146 -18.20 -11.96 35.41
N ASN A 147 -17.44 -12.55 36.34
CA ASN A 147 -15.99 -12.74 36.19
C ASN A 147 -15.61 -13.55 34.94
N ALA A 148 -16.36 -14.65 34.67
CA ALA A 148 -16.10 -15.50 33.52
C ALA A 148 -16.28 -14.72 32.21
N ARG A 149 -17.32 -13.92 32.08
CA ARG A 149 -17.63 -13.11 30.93
C ARG A 149 -16.59 -11.99 30.70
N LEU A 150 -16.16 -11.31 31.78
CA LEU A 150 -15.11 -10.30 31.68
C LEU A 150 -13.79 -10.91 31.19
N LEU A 151 -13.39 -12.07 31.74
CA LEU A 151 -12.17 -12.77 31.30
C LEU A 151 -12.28 -13.23 29.85
N GLU A 152 -13.44 -13.66 29.38
CA GLU A 152 -13.67 -14.01 27.97
C GLU A 152 -13.54 -12.79 27.06
N THR A 153 -14.15 -11.65 27.43
CA THR A 153 -14.01 -10.38 26.71
C THR A 153 -12.55 -9.94 26.65
N VAL A 154 -11.82 -10.00 27.76
CA VAL A 154 -10.38 -9.68 27.80
C VAL A 154 -9.59 -10.54 26.81
N ARG A 155 -9.79 -11.88 26.83
CA ARG A 155 -9.13 -12.80 25.91
C ARG A 155 -9.44 -12.48 24.45
N ALA A 156 -10.70 -12.26 24.12
CA ALA A 156 -11.17 -11.98 22.77
C ALA A 156 -10.55 -10.67 22.24
N GLN A 157 -10.57 -9.60 23.04
CA GLN A 157 -10.06 -8.30 22.64
C GLN A 157 -8.53 -8.26 22.51
N VAL A 158 -7.80 -8.90 23.42
CA VAL A 158 -6.34 -9.05 23.29
C VAL A 158 -5.97 -9.86 22.06
N ALA A 159 -6.68 -10.96 21.80
CA ALA A 159 -6.45 -11.77 20.59
C ALA A 159 -6.69 -10.96 19.31
N ALA A 160 -7.76 -10.15 19.28
CA ALA A 160 -8.06 -9.26 18.17
C ALA A 160 -6.97 -8.18 17.98
N GLY A 161 -6.54 -7.54 19.06
CA GLY A 161 -5.48 -6.53 19.05
C GLY A 161 -4.13 -7.11 18.56
N ARG A 162 -3.76 -8.29 19.07
CA ARG A 162 -2.52 -8.98 18.62
C ARG A 162 -2.58 -9.36 17.14
N ARG A 163 -3.74 -9.81 16.63
CA ARG A 163 -3.92 -10.08 15.19
C ARG A 163 -3.76 -8.81 14.36
N ARG A 164 -4.37 -7.69 14.77
CA ARG A 164 -4.24 -6.39 14.06
C ARG A 164 -2.79 -5.91 14.02
N ARG A 165 -2.09 -5.90 15.17
CA ARG A 165 -0.67 -5.50 15.26
C ARG A 165 0.24 -6.41 14.42
N ARG A 166 -0.04 -7.73 14.40
CA ARG A 166 0.72 -8.67 13.56
C ARG A 166 0.51 -8.43 12.08
N ALA A 167 -0.75 -8.23 11.65
CA ALA A 167 -1.07 -7.91 10.26
C ALA A 167 -0.36 -6.63 9.81
N GLN A 168 -0.40 -5.58 10.63
CA GLN A 168 0.27 -4.32 10.34
C GLN A 168 1.80 -4.45 10.23
N ARG A 169 2.43 -5.23 11.12
CA ARG A 169 3.87 -5.49 11.03
C ARG A 169 4.23 -6.21 9.74
N LEU A 170 3.48 -7.27 9.40
CA LEU A 170 3.70 -8.00 8.14
C LEU A 170 3.53 -7.09 6.91
N GLU A 171 2.55 -6.20 6.95
CA GLU A 171 2.33 -5.23 5.89
C GLU A 171 3.46 -4.20 5.80
N ALA A 172 3.94 -3.69 6.94
CA ALA A 172 5.08 -2.78 6.99
C ALA A 172 6.37 -3.44 6.47
N ASP A 173 6.64 -4.69 6.89
CA ASP A 173 7.77 -5.48 6.40
C ASP A 173 7.68 -5.71 4.87
N ALA A 174 6.48 -6.03 4.37
CA ALA A 174 6.26 -6.22 2.94
C ALA A 174 6.43 -4.92 2.15
N ARG A 175 5.99 -3.77 2.68
CA ARG A 175 6.22 -2.43 2.09
C ARG A 175 7.72 -2.11 1.99
N ASP A 176 8.47 -2.40 3.04
CA ASP A 176 9.92 -2.17 3.04
C ASP A 176 10.61 -3.03 1.96
N VAL A 177 10.22 -4.29 1.82
CA VAL A 177 10.71 -5.15 0.73
C VAL A 177 10.31 -4.60 -0.63
N GLN A 178 9.05 -4.21 -0.83
CA GLN A 178 8.58 -3.66 -2.09
C GLN A 178 9.32 -2.37 -2.47
N SER A 179 9.52 -1.46 -1.52
CA SER A 179 10.25 -0.20 -1.77
C SER A 179 11.69 -0.43 -2.24
N ARG A 180 12.35 -1.45 -1.69
CA ARG A 180 13.70 -1.85 -2.14
C ARG A 180 13.67 -2.48 -3.53
N LEU A 181 12.66 -3.28 -3.87
CA LEU A 181 12.52 -3.90 -5.19
C LEU A 181 12.21 -2.87 -6.28
N LEU A 182 11.34 -1.90 -6.00
CA LEU A 182 11.01 -0.84 -6.95
C LEU A 182 12.17 0.13 -7.19
N GLY A 183 13.08 0.26 -6.21
CA GLY A 183 14.20 1.18 -6.22
C GLY A 183 13.77 2.60 -5.81
N THR A 184 14.69 3.34 -5.19
CA THR A 184 14.39 4.66 -4.61
C THR A 184 14.97 5.83 -5.40
N ALA A 185 15.83 5.57 -6.38
CA ALA A 185 16.51 6.63 -7.11
C ALA A 185 16.65 6.31 -8.60
N ALA A 186 16.31 7.30 -9.43
CA ALA A 186 16.64 7.25 -10.84
C ALA A 186 18.17 7.31 -11.04
N PRO A 187 18.74 6.56 -12.01
CA PRO A 187 20.15 6.61 -12.30
C PRO A 187 20.53 8.00 -12.83
N ARG A 188 21.74 8.43 -12.54
CA ARG A 188 22.30 9.64 -13.18
C ARG A 188 22.81 9.27 -14.56
N VAL A 189 22.18 9.80 -15.60
CA VAL A 189 22.57 9.60 -16.99
C VAL A 189 22.91 10.95 -17.59
N ALA A 190 24.14 11.08 -18.13
CA ALA A 190 24.57 12.33 -18.76
C ALA A 190 23.61 12.72 -19.89
N GLY A 191 23.22 13.99 -19.95
CA GLY A 191 22.26 14.49 -20.92
C GLY A 191 20.81 14.45 -20.53
N TYR A 192 20.49 13.95 -19.32
CA TYR A 192 19.13 13.89 -18.79
C TYR A 192 19.06 14.36 -17.33
N ASP A 193 17.97 15.06 -16.99
CA ASP A 193 17.53 15.26 -15.59
C ASP A 193 16.30 14.39 -15.35
N ILE A 194 16.38 13.48 -14.38
CA ILE A 194 15.39 12.41 -14.19
C ILE A 194 14.89 12.43 -12.76
N ALA A 195 13.59 12.39 -12.59
CA ALA A 195 12.97 12.23 -11.28
C ALA A 195 11.76 11.31 -11.34
N VAL A 196 11.54 10.64 -10.22
CA VAL A 196 10.37 9.78 -9.99
C VAL A 196 9.71 10.19 -8.68
N ALA A 197 8.40 10.30 -8.70
CA ALA A 197 7.56 10.42 -7.51
C ALA A 197 6.54 9.28 -7.54
N LEU A 198 6.43 8.55 -6.43
CA LEU A 198 5.51 7.42 -6.29
C LEU A 198 4.81 7.52 -4.94
N ARG A 199 3.53 7.24 -4.94
CA ARG A 199 2.70 7.12 -3.75
C ARG A 199 1.79 5.91 -3.86
N VAL A 200 1.89 5.03 -2.89
CA VAL A 200 0.96 3.91 -2.73
C VAL A 200 -0.27 4.41 -1.99
N ALA A 201 -1.46 4.13 -2.52
CA ALA A 201 -2.73 4.56 -1.94
C ALA A 201 -3.04 3.79 -0.66
N GLU A 202 -2.92 2.47 -0.69
CA GLU A 202 -3.21 1.60 0.44
C GLU A 202 -2.32 0.35 0.43
N GLY A 203 -1.69 0.08 1.57
CA GLY A 203 -0.93 -1.16 1.78
C GLY A 203 0.27 -1.32 0.85
N LEU A 204 0.15 -2.22 -0.11
CA LEU A 204 1.16 -2.55 -1.13
C LEU A 204 0.64 -2.14 -2.51
N GLY A 205 1.48 -1.53 -3.35
CA GLY A 205 1.10 -0.98 -4.64
C GLY A 205 1.26 -1.94 -5.81
N GLY A 206 0.40 -1.74 -6.84
CA GLY A 206 0.48 -2.36 -8.15
C GLY A 206 1.35 -1.60 -9.15
N ASP A 207 1.68 -0.35 -8.85
CA ASP A 207 2.52 0.51 -9.68
C ASP A 207 4.00 0.13 -9.66
N GLY A 208 4.67 0.34 -10.79
CA GLY A 208 6.10 0.17 -10.88
C GLY A 208 6.74 0.99 -12.00
N TYR A 209 8.02 1.26 -11.85
CA TYR A 209 8.81 1.94 -12.88
C TYR A 209 10.19 1.30 -13.02
N HIS A 210 10.83 1.56 -14.16
CA HIS A 210 12.22 1.20 -14.38
C HIS A 210 12.91 2.27 -15.20
N VAL A 211 14.07 2.72 -14.72
CA VAL A 211 14.92 3.68 -15.44
C VAL A 211 16.34 3.12 -15.45
N ALA A 212 16.91 2.99 -16.64
CA ALA A 212 18.24 2.40 -16.79
C ALA A 212 19.08 3.14 -17.84
N ALA A 213 20.36 3.30 -17.54
CA ALA A 213 21.32 3.73 -18.53
C ALA A 213 21.62 2.58 -19.49
N LEU A 214 21.52 2.85 -20.79
CA LEU A 214 21.90 1.94 -21.86
C LEU A 214 23.26 2.37 -22.46
N PRO A 215 23.95 1.48 -23.21
CA PRO A 215 25.17 1.84 -23.92
C PRO A 215 25.00 3.09 -24.80
N GLN A 216 26.07 3.82 -25.04
CA GLN A 216 26.14 5.01 -25.90
C GLN A 216 25.31 6.20 -25.38
N GLY A 217 25.10 6.31 -24.04
CA GLY A 217 24.36 7.40 -23.44
C GLY A 217 22.85 7.35 -23.66
N ARG A 218 22.31 6.23 -24.14
CA ARG A 218 20.86 6.01 -24.25
C ARG A 218 20.23 5.81 -22.88
N LEU A 219 18.97 6.15 -22.77
CA LEU A 219 18.18 6.01 -21.57
C LEU A 219 16.96 5.15 -21.85
N ALA A 220 16.81 4.09 -21.08
CA ALA A 220 15.57 3.30 -21.02
C ALA A 220 14.67 3.80 -19.89
N VAL A 221 13.38 3.97 -20.17
CA VAL A 221 12.37 4.37 -19.20
C VAL A 221 11.14 3.48 -19.38
N ALA A 222 10.65 2.93 -18.27
CA ALA A 222 9.39 2.20 -18.26
C ALA A 222 8.53 2.63 -17.06
N ILE A 223 7.22 2.56 -17.24
CA ILE A 223 6.21 2.65 -16.20
C ILE A 223 5.20 1.55 -16.45
N ALA A 224 4.72 0.93 -15.40
CA ALA A 224 3.74 -0.15 -15.46
C ALA A 224 2.77 -0.07 -14.30
N ASP A 225 1.57 -0.54 -14.51
CA ASP A 225 0.55 -0.73 -13.50
C ASP A 225 -0.11 -2.10 -13.65
N VAL A 226 -0.28 -2.80 -12.53
CA VAL A 226 -0.91 -4.11 -12.43
C VAL A 226 -2.35 -3.95 -11.98
N CYS A 227 -3.30 -4.37 -12.81
CA CYS A 227 -4.72 -4.39 -12.47
C CYS A 227 -4.99 -5.02 -11.10
N GLY A 228 -5.64 -4.25 -10.20
CA GLY A 228 -5.98 -4.64 -8.84
C GLY A 228 -5.05 -4.03 -7.79
N LYS A 229 -5.32 -4.30 -6.51
CA LYS A 229 -4.64 -3.66 -5.36
C LYS A 229 -4.11 -4.67 -4.37
N GLY A 230 -3.23 -4.18 -3.48
CA GLY A 230 -2.71 -4.92 -2.34
C GLY A 230 -1.71 -6.02 -2.70
N THR A 231 -1.54 -6.99 -1.81
CA THR A 231 -0.50 -8.03 -1.92
C THR A 231 -0.46 -8.77 -3.26
N PRO A 232 -1.58 -9.17 -3.88
CA PRO A 232 -1.52 -9.86 -5.16
C PRO A 232 -0.97 -8.98 -6.30
N ALA A 233 -1.35 -7.71 -6.37
CA ALA A 233 -0.83 -6.77 -7.37
C ALA A 233 0.67 -6.50 -7.15
N ALA A 234 1.08 -6.30 -5.90
CA ALA A 234 2.48 -6.10 -5.53
C ALA A 234 3.40 -7.28 -5.90
N LEU A 235 2.94 -8.52 -5.70
CA LEU A 235 3.69 -9.73 -6.09
C LEU A 235 3.83 -9.85 -7.60
N LEU A 236 2.78 -9.52 -8.35
CA LEU A 236 2.82 -9.48 -9.80
C LEU A 236 3.75 -8.38 -10.29
N MET A 237 3.69 -7.18 -9.70
CA MET A 237 4.59 -6.07 -10.02
C MET A 237 6.05 -6.44 -9.77
N ALA A 238 6.37 -7.14 -8.69
CA ALA A 238 7.73 -7.65 -8.46
C ALA A 238 8.19 -8.59 -9.59
N SER A 239 7.30 -9.45 -10.10
CA SER A 239 7.60 -10.32 -11.25
C SER A 239 7.77 -9.53 -12.56
N VAL A 240 6.94 -8.51 -12.78
CA VAL A 240 7.05 -7.58 -13.92
C VAL A 240 8.39 -6.86 -13.87
N LYS A 241 8.73 -6.29 -12.72
CA LYS A 241 9.98 -5.55 -12.49
C LYS A 241 11.22 -6.41 -12.79
N ALA A 242 11.28 -7.62 -12.24
CA ALA A 242 12.39 -8.55 -12.47
C ALA A 242 12.53 -8.92 -13.97
N SER A 243 11.41 -9.21 -14.64
CA SER A 243 11.40 -9.53 -16.07
C SER A 243 11.81 -8.31 -16.92
N LEU A 244 11.37 -7.11 -16.53
CA LEU A 244 11.71 -5.87 -17.21
C LEU A 244 13.20 -5.56 -17.09
N GLU A 245 13.80 -5.70 -15.91
CA GLU A 245 15.23 -5.49 -15.69
C GLU A 245 16.09 -6.40 -16.55
N GLU A 246 15.74 -7.68 -16.67
CA GLU A 246 16.42 -8.64 -17.54
C GLU A 246 16.33 -8.23 -19.02
N LEU A 247 15.13 -7.87 -19.49
CA LEU A 247 14.89 -7.54 -20.89
C LEU A 247 15.49 -6.19 -21.32
N VAL A 248 15.53 -5.21 -20.41
CA VAL A 248 16.20 -3.92 -20.66
C VAL A 248 17.71 -4.11 -20.81
N THR A 249 18.32 -4.99 -20.00
CA THR A 249 19.75 -5.33 -20.13
C THR A 249 20.06 -5.99 -21.47
N ALA A 250 19.12 -6.72 -22.06
CA ALA A 250 19.27 -7.32 -23.40
C ALA A 250 19.13 -6.30 -24.55
N ASP A 251 18.90 -5.02 -24.24
CA ASP A 251 18.80 -3.89 -25.19
C ASP A 251 17.76 -4.15 -26.31
N LEU A 252 16.62 -4.69 -25.92
CA LEU A 252 15.55 -4.96 -26.88
C LEU A 252 14.84 -3.67 -27.31
N ALA A 253 14.48 -3.64 -28.60
CA ALA A 253 13.58 -2.61 -29.14
C ALA A 253 12.22 -2.62 -28.40
N PRO A 254 11.54 -1.47 -28.23
CA PRO A 254 10.33 -1.38 -27.39
C PRO A 254 9.23 -2.38 -27.75
N ARG A 255 8.94 -2.58 -29.03
CA ARG A 255 7.93 -3.58 -29.47
C ARG A 255 8.33 -5.00 -29.07
N ALA A 256 9.62 -5.33 -29.22
CA ALA A 256 10.13 -6.67 -28.91
C ALA A 256 10.11 -6.94 -27.42
N LEU A 257 10.40 -5.94 -26.58
CA LEU A 257 10.30 -6.03 -25.14
C LEU A 257 8.85 -6.25 -24.70
N CYS A 258 7.89 -5.47 -25.20
CA CYS A 258 6.47 -5.66 -24.88
C CYS A 258 5.98 -7.05 -25.30
N ALA A 259 6.28 -7.52 -26.50
CA ALA A 259 5.90 -8.85 -26.98
C ALA A 259 6.54 -9.96 -26.13
N ARG A 260 7.79 -9.80 -25.69
CA ARG A 260 8.46 -10.76 -24.81
C ARG A 260 7.84 -10.79 -23.42
N LEU A 261 7.53 -9.63 -22.84
CA LEU A 261 6.84 -9.52 -21.57
C LEU A 261 5.43 -10.15 -21.63
N ALA A 262 4.65 -9.88 -22.68
CA ALA A 262 3.33 -10.47 -22.87
C ALA A 262 3.39 -11.99 -22.77
N ARG A 263 4.29 -12.64 -23.50
CA ARG A 263 4.50 -14.10 -23.44
C ARG A 263 4.96 -14.60 -22.08
N THR A 264 5.86 -13.85 -21.41
CA THR A 264 6.42 -14.23 -20.11
C THR A 264 5.39 -14.13 -19.00
N LEU A 265 4.53 -13.11 -19.04
CA LEU A 265 3.57 -12.80 -18.00
C LEU A 265 2.23 -13.55 -18.17
N ALA A 266 1.79 -13.84 -19.39
CA ALA A 266 0.49 -14.49 -19.66
C ALA A 266 0.24 -15.75 -18.81
N PRO A 267 1.20 -16.70 -18.61
CA PRO A 267 0.95 -17.86 -17.76
C PRO A 267 0.97 -17.57 -16.26
N ARG A 268 1.41 -16.39 -15.84
CA ARG A 268 1.52 -15.97 -14.43
C ARG A 268 0.34 -15.09 -13.98
N LEU A 269 -0.31 -14.44 -14.96
CA LEU A 269 -1.49 -13.61 -14.75
C LEU A 269 -2.73 -14.52 -14.80
N GLY A 270 -3.60 -14.44 -13.81
CA GLY A 270 -4.90 -15.12 -13.87
C GLY A 270 -5.81 -14.50 -14.92
N PRO A 271 -6.99 -15.10 -15.19
CA PRO A 271 -7.88 -14.69 -16.27
C PRO A 271 -8.39 -13.24 -16.19
N ASP A 272 -8.43 -12.68 -14.97
CA ASP A 272 -8.98 -11.33 -14.72
C ASP A 272 -7.88 -10.29 -14.43
N ARG A 273 -6.64 -10.60 -14.78
CA ARG A 273 -5.50 -9.71 -14.48
C ARG A 273 -4.71 -9.38 -15.72
N PHE A 274 -4.31 -8.13 -15.79
CA PHE A 274 -3.46 -7.60 -16.85
C PHE A 274 -2.46 -6.60 -16.27
N VAL A 275 -1.50 -6.22 -17.09
CA VAL A 275 -0.52 -5.17 -16.77
C VAL A 275 -0.53 -4.16 -17.90
N SER A 276 -0.74 -2.90 -17.58
CA SER A 276 -0.49 -1.81 -18.49
C SER A 276 0.99 -1.39 -18.41
N LEU A 277 1.63 -1.06 -19.55
CA LEU A 277 3.05 -0.72 -19.57
C LEU A 277 3.36 0.24 -20.70
N VAL A 278 4.26 1.19 -20.43
CA VAL A 278 5.02 1.89 -21.47
C VAL A 278 6.50 1.58 -21.31
N TYR A 279 7.15 1.30 -22.41
CA TYR A 279 8.60 1.24 -22.49
C TYR A 279 9.11 2.18 -23.58
N ALA A 280 10.09 3.01 -23.24
CA ALA A 280 10.67 4.01 -24.11
C ALA A 280 12.20 4.00 -24.04
N ILE A 281 12.85 4.24 -25.19
CA ILE A 281 14.29 4.45 -25.31
C ILE A 281 14.52 5.85 -25.87
N LEU A 282 15.28 6.65 -25.14
CA LEU A 282 15.76 7.95 -25.57
C LEU A 282 17.21 7.80 -26.07
N ASP A 283 17.48 8.17 -27.31
CA ASP A 283 18.80 8.10 -27.96
C ASP A 283 19.28 9.52 -28.29
N PRO A 284 20.18 10.10 -27.49
CA PRO A 284 20.64 11.47 -27.70
C PRO A 284 21.54 11.59 -28.96
N ALA A 285 22.29 10.52 -29.30
CA ALA A 285 23.18 10.56 -30.47
C ALA A 285 22.40 10.57 -31.78
N ARG A 286 21.21 9.94 -31.80
CA ARG A 286 20.32 9.95 -32.96
C ARG A 286 19.25 11.03 -32.87
N GLY A 287 19.08 11.70 -31.72
CA GLY A 287 18.00 12.65 -31.48
C GLY A 287 16.62 12.00 -31.61
N THR A 288 16.45 10.79 -31.06
CA THR A 288 15.21 10.03 -31.24
C THR A 288 14.67 9.47 -29.91
N LEU A 289 13.37 9.46 -29.81
CA LEU A 289 12.58 8.75 -28.79
C LEU A 289 11.81 7.62 -29.49
N THR A 290 12.14 6.36 -29.16
CA THR A 290 11.42 5.18 -29.64
C THR A 290 10.65 4.58 -28.48
N TYR A 291 9.39 4.18 -28.68
CA TYR A 291 8.55 3.68 -27.60
C TYR A 291 7.51 2.67 -28.07
N ALA A 292 6.99 1.88 -27.13
CA ALA A 292 5.77 1.09 -27.30
C ALA A 292 4.88 1.24 -26.04
N ASN A 293 3.59 1.43 -26.28
CA ASN A 293 2.57 1.55 -25.22
C ASN A 293 1.67 0.32 -25.22
N ALA A 294 1.73 -0.47 -24.18
CA ALA A 294 0.88 -1.65 -23.96
C ALA A 294 -0.31 -1.29 -23.08
N GLY A 295 -1.24 -0.50 -23.62
CA GLY A 295 -2.50 -0.13 -22.95
C GLY A 295 -2.39 0.79 -21.73
N HIS A 296 -1.30 1.47 -21.55
CA HIS A 296 -1.06 2.39 -20.42
C HIS A 296 -1.51 3.82 -20.75
N PRO A 297 -1.84 4.68 -19.74
CA PRO A 297 -2.03 6.11 -19.97
C PRO A 297 -0.93 6.71 -20.86
N ALA A 298 -1.32 7.40 -21.93
CA ALA A 298 -0.37 7.83 -22.95
C ALA A 298 0.60 8.87 -22.38
N PRO A 299 1.93 8.60 -22.34
CA PRO A 299 2.92 9.58 -21.91
C PRO A 299 2.86 10.88 -22.68
N VAL A 300 3.28 11.95 -22.03
CA VAL A 300 3.33 13.30 -22.59
C VAL A 300 4.76 13.65 -22.93
N LEU A 301 5.02 14.01 -24.17
CA LEU A 301 6.23 14.74 -24.56
C LEU A 301 5.87 16.23 -24.71
N LEU A 302 6.37 17.05 -23.80
CA LEU A 302 6.18 18.50 -23.80
C LEU A 302 7.41 19.19 -24.41
N ARG A 303 7.21 19.87 -25.53
CA ARG A 303 8.24 20.60 -26.26
C ARG A 303 8.57 21.94 -25.61
N PRO A 304 9.76 22.54 -25.90
CA PRO A 304 10.09 23.88 -25.45
C PRO A 304 9.12 24.95 -25.90
N ASP A 305 8.54 24.81 -27.09
CA ASP A 305 7.53 25.71 -27.66
C ASP A 305 6.12 25.54 -27.08
N GLY A 306 5.93 24.64 -26.09
CA GLY A 306 4.64 24.31 -25.49
C GLY A 306 3.84 23.26 -26.25
N THR A 307 4.31 22.78 -27.38
CA THR A 307 3.64 21.70 -28.13
C THR A 307 3.64 20.42 -27.33
N VAL A 308 2.48 19.75 -27.29
CA VAL A 308 2.28 18.48 -26.60
C VAL A 308 2.15 17.34 -27.59
N ARG A 309 2.85 16.25 -27.36
CA ARG A 309 2.73 14.99 -28.10
C ARG A 309 2.37 13.86 -27.15
N ARG A 310 1.36 13.07 -27.50
CA ARG A 310 0.95 11.87 -26.75
C ARG A 310 1.55 10.62 -27.39
N LEU A 311 2.15 9.75 -26.56
CA LEU A 311 2.78 8.51 -26.97
C LEU A 311 1.75 7.38 -26.95
N LYS A 312 0.98 7.21 -28.04
CA LYS A 312 -0.15 6.28 -28.11
C LYS A 312 0.14 4.97 -28.85
N ARG A 313 1.21 4.90 -29.67
CA ARG A 313 1.50 3.70 -30.46
C ARG A 313 1.93 2.54 -29.58
N GLY A 314 1.47 1.36 -29.91
CA GLY A 314 1.78 0.13 -29.16
C GLY A 314 0.79 -0.98 -29.47
N GLY A 315 0.17 -1.54 -28.45
CA GLY A 315 -0.75 -2.68 -28.55
C GLY A 315 -1.60 -2.86 -27.30
N PRO A 316 -2.22 -4.02 -27.13
CA PRO A 316 -3.07 -4.30 -25.96
C PRO A 316 -2.25 -4.39 -24.68
N VAL A 317 -2.92 -4.32 -23.54
CA VAL A 317 -2.32 -4.59 -22.22
C VAL A 317 -1.68 -5.98 -22.17
N LEU A 318 -0.64 -6.12 -21.35
CA LEU A 318 0.08 -7.39 -21.19
C LEU A 318 -0.78 -8.39 -20.40
N GLY A 319 -0.76 -9.65 -20.81
CA GLY A 319 -1.42 -10.75 -20.12
C GLY A 319 -2.78 -11.16 -20.68
N VAL A 320 -3.46 -10.31 -21.47
CA VAL A 320 -4.74 -10.64 -22.11
C VAL A 320 -4.51 -11.50 -23.36
N VAL A 321 -3.51 -11.17 -24.18
CA VAL A 321 -3.15 -11.90 -25.39
C VAL A 321 -1.66 -12.22 -25.33
N ALA A 322 -1.32 -13.51 -25.22
CA ALA A 322 0.09 -13.93 -25.11
C ALA A 322 0.91 -13.64 -26.39
N GLU A 323 0.32 -13.79 -27.56
CA GLU A 323 0.95 -13.54 -28.85
C GLU A 323 0.49 -12.20 -29.46
N ALA A 324 0.43 -11.16 -28.63
CA ALA A 324 0.08 -9.82 -29.08
C ALA A 324 1.22 -9.17 -29.88
N ASP A 325 0.85 -8.50 -30.95
CA ASP A 325 1.75 -7.63 -31.70
C ASP A 325 1.73 -6.21 -31.13
N TYR A 326 2.92 -5.59 -31.13
CA TYR A 326 3.10 -4.20 -30.67
C TYR A 326 3.74 -3.36 -31.75
N GLU A 327 3.20 -2.15 -31.95
CA GLU A 327 3.78 -1.14 -32.82
C GLU A 327 4.77 -0.27 -32.05
N GLU A 328 5.78 0.23 -32.77
CA GLU A 328 6.68 1.26 -32.25
C GLU A 328 6.26 2.65 -32.70
N GLY A 329 6.31 3.59 -31.78
CA GLY A 329 6.31 5.01 -32.08
C GLY A 329 7.72 5.54 -32.15
N LEU A 330 7.99 6.43 -33.09
CA LEU A 330 9.24 7.14 -33.23
C LEU A 330 8.97 8.64 -33.28
N LEU A 331 9.66 9.40 -32.43
CA LEU A 331 9.63 10.87 -32.42
C LEU A 331 11.04 11.42 -32.44
N ALA A 332 11.22 12.57 -33.10
CA ALA A 332 12.43 13.35 -32.94
C ALA A 332 12.50 13.88 -31.50
N LEU A 333 13.69 13.80 -30.90
CA LEU A 333 14.02 14.31 -29.59
C LEU A 333 14.90 15.54 -29.72
N GLN A 334 14.67 16.57 -28.93
CA GLN A 334 15.45 17.78 -28.93
C GLN A 334 15.75 18.28 -27.53
N ARG A 335 16.79 19.08 -27.39
CA ARG A 335 17.11 19.73 -26.13
C ARG A 335 15.94 20.53 -25.58
N GLY A 336 15.67 20.37 -24.30
CA GLY A 336 14.55 21.01 -23.59
C GLY A 336 13.22 20.28 -23.72
N ASP A 337 13.17 19.14 -24.40
CA ASP A 337 11.98 18.27 -24.30
C ASP A 337 11.83 17.72 -22.89
N ARG A 338 10.58 17.61 -22.41
CA ARG A 338 10.21 16.94 -21.17
C ARG A 338 9.30 15.76 -21.49
N LEU A 339 9.76 14.56 -21.20
CA LEU A 339 8.93 13.35 -21.24
C LEU A 339 8.35 13.09 -19.85
N VAL A 340 7.03 12.93 -19.77
CA VAL A 340 6.32 12.62 -18.53
C VAL A 340 5.48 11.37 -18.73
N LEU A 341 5.67 10.41 -17.84
CA LEU A 341 4.88 9.19 -17.75
C LEU A 341 4.14 9.22 -16.40
N VAL A 342 2.87 8.87 -16.42
CA VAL A 342 2.03 8.80 -15.21
C VAL A 342 1.17 7.55 -15.24
N THR A 343 0.86 6.99 -14.08
CA THR A 343 -0.19 5.97 -13.94
C THR A 343 -1.56 6.63 -13.83
N ASP A 344 -2.62 5.85 -13.97
CA ASP A 344 -4.00 6.33 -13.95
C ASP A 344 -4.40 6.97 -12.62
N GLY A 345 -3.83 6.56 -11.48
CA GLY A 345 -4.07 7.20 -10.19
C GLY A 345 -3.76 8.70 -10.15
N ILE A 346 -2.99 9.23 -11.14
CA ILE A 346 -2.84 10.68 -11.32
C ILE A 346 -4.05 11.27 -12.05
N THR A 347 -4.43 10.72 -13.19
CA THR A 347 -5.50 11.26 -14.04
C THR A 347 -6.89 10.96 -13.51
N GLU A 348 -7.07 9.83 -12.84
CA GLU A 348 -8.32 9.40 -12.21
C GLU A 348 -8.50 9.90 -10.77
N ALA A 349 -7.56 10.72 -10.26
CA ALA A 349 -7.72 11.39 -8.98
C ALA A 349 -9.05 12.14 -8.96
N THR A 350 -9.96 11.76 -8.04
CA THR A 350 -11.36 12.21 -8.02
C THR A 350 -11.61 13.12 -6.84
N SER A 351 -12.19 14.30 -7.10
CA SER A 351 -12.60 15.27 -6.09
C SER A 351 -13.89 14.84 -5.38
N ARG A 352 -14.23 15.48 -4.25
CA ARG A 352 -15.52 15.27 -3.55
C ARG A 352 -16.75 15.54 -4.42
N ALA A 353 -16.60 16.29 -5.50
CA ALA A 353 -17.67 16.55 -6.47
C ALA A 353 -17.75 15.46 -7.56
N ASP A 354 -17.08 14.32 -7.38
CA ASP A 354 -17.02 13.19 -8.32
C ASP A 354 -16.50 13.61 -9.71
N LYS A 355 -15.52 14.51 -9.72
CA LYS A 355 -14.85 14.95 -10.95
C LYS A 355 -13.40 14.47 -10.94
N GLU A 356 -12.98 13.86 -12.05
CA GLU A 356 -11.58 13.46 -12.26
C GLU A 356 -10.69 14.65 -12.62
N LEU A 357 -9.41 14.59 -12.22
CA LEU A 357 -8.37 15.52 -12.64
C LEU A 357 -8.20 15.51 -14.17
N GLY A 358 -8.20 14.34 -14.74
CA GLY A 358 -8.17 14.09 -16.18
C GLY A 358 -6.89 14.58 -16.87
N ASP A 359 -6.89 14.40 -18.18
CA ASP A 359 -5.79 14.85 -19.04
C ASP A 359 -5.59 16.39 -19.02
N GLU A 360 -6.66 17.14 -18.91
CA GLU A 360 -6.59 18.63 -18.88
C GLU A 360 -5.90 19.12 -17.61
N GLY A 361 -6.26 18.56 -16.46
CA GLY A 361 -5.64 18.89 -15.17
C GLY A 361 -4.15 18.52 -15.16
N LEU A 362 -3.81 17.32 -15.65
CA LEU A 362 -2.42 16.90 -15.80
C LEU A 362 -1.62 17.89 -16.68
N LEU A 363 -2.14 18.25 -17.86
CA LEU A 363 -1.46 19.17 -18.76
C LEU A 363 -1.29 20.57 -18.20
N ALA A 364 -2.29 21.07 -17.42
CA ALA A 364 -2.17 22.32 -16.70
C ALA A 364 -1.01 22.26 -15.68
N GLY A 365 -0.97 21.24 -14.83
CA GLY A 365 0.10 21.05 -13.87
C GLY A 365 1.50 20.91 -14.51
N LEU A 366 1.58 20.25 -15.67
CA LEU A 366 2.85 20.13 -16.42
C LEU A 366 3.32 21.47 -16.99
N ARG A 367 2.41 22.34 -17.41
CA ARG A 367 2.76 23.71 -17.85
C ARG A 367 3.27 24.54 -16.69
N ASP A 368 2.62 24.46 -15.54
CA ASP A 368 3.00 25.20 -14.33
C ASP A 368 4.40 24.80 -13.81
N THR A 369 4.77 23.52 -13.98
CA THR A 369 6.08 23.03 -13.56
C THR A 369 7.17 23.16 -14.65
N ARG A 370 6.87 23.78 -15.78
CA ARG A 370 7.75 23.80 -16.96
C ARG A 370 9.15 24.39 -16.70
N ALA A 371 9.23 25.42 -15.85
CA ALA A 371 10.49 26.09 -15.50
C ALA A 371 11.27 25.37 -14.40
N GLU A 372 10.73 24.32 -13.82
CA GLU A 372 11.32 23.57 -12.71
C GLU A 372 12.19 22.43 -13.23
N THR A 373 13.12 21.97 -12.38
CA THR A 373 13.87 20.72 -12.61
C THR A 373 12.95 19.50 -12.52
N ALA A 374 13.34 18.37 -13.12
CA ALA A 374 12.58 17.12 -12.96
C ALA A 374 12.38 16.76 -11.48
N ALA A 375 13.40 17.00 -10.63
CA ALA A 375 13.35 16.73 -9.20
C ALA A 375 12.24 17.49 -8.46
N ASN A 376 11.86 18.66 -8.92
CA ASN A 376 10.76 19.45 -8.38
C ASN A 376 9.43 19.15 -9.09
N ALA A 377 9.46 18.95 -10.40
CA ALA A 377 8.26 18.74 -11.20
C ALA A 377 7.53 17.43 -10.86
N ALA A 378 8.25 16.30 -10.71
CA ALA A 378 7.61 15.02 -10.43
C ALA A 378 6.83 15.01 -9.10
N PRO A 379 7.38 15.45 -7.96
CA PRO A 379 6.60 15.55 -6.72
C PRO A 379 5.44 16.53 -6.82
N ARG A 380 5.59 17.65 -7.54
CA ARG A 380 4.50 18.64 -7.68
C ARG A 380 3.32 18.12 -8.47
N VAL A 381 3.55 17.34 -9.53
CA VAL A 381 2.48 16.69 -10.28
C VAL A 381 1.75 15.66 -9.40
N LEU A 382 2.47 14.89 -8.60
CA LEU A 382 1.88 13.96 -7.65
C LEU A 382 1.04 14.70 -6.58
N GLU A 383 1.57 15.79 -6.01
CA GLU A 383 0.86 16.60 -5.02
C GLU A 383 -0.36 17.31 -5.61
N LEU A 384 -0.34 17.69 -6.88
CA LEU A 384 -1.51 18.22 -7.59
C LEU A 384 -2.67 17.22 -7.56
N ALA A 385 -2.43 15.97 -7.94
CA ALA A 385 -3.43 14.90 -7.90
C ALA A 385 -3.95 14.66 -6.47
N ARG A 386 -3.04 14.63 -5.48
CA ARG A 386 -3.38 14.44 -4.07
C ARG A 386 -4.27 15.57 -3.53
N HIS A 387 -3.94 16.82 -3.83
CA HIS A 387 -4.75 17.97 -3.40
C HIS A 387 -6.11 18.00 -4.11
N PHE A 388 -6.15 17.61 -5.37
CA PHE A 388 -7.39 17.54 -6.13
C PHE A 388 -8.34 16.47 -5.55
N ALA A 389 -7.80 15.33 -5.10
CA ALA A 389 -8.57 14.25 -4.51
C ALA A 389 -9.12 14.55 -3.10
N GLU A 390 -8.66 15.62 -2.41
CA GLU A 390 -9.09 16.09 -1.08
C GLU A 390 -9.06 15.00 0.02
N ASP A 391 -9.73 13.87 -0.17
CA ASP A 391 -9.83 12.75 0.78
C ASP A 391 -8.69 11.71 0.62
N GLY A 392 -7.74 11.97 -0.28
CA GLY A 392 -6.62 11.10 -0.62
C GLY A 392 -6.82 10.38 -1.95
N LEU A 393 -5.73 9.83 -2.48
CA LEU A 393 -5.77 9.08 -3.74
C LEU A 393 -6.44 7.72 -3.54
N ALA A 394 -7.33 7.39 -4.45
CA ALA A 394 -8.04 6.11 -4.46
C ALA A 394 -7.19 4.97 -5.06
N ASP A 395 -6.17 5.30 -5.86
CA ASP A 395 -5.25 4.36 -6.48
C ASP A 395 -3.79 4.79 -6.32
N ASP A 396 -2.87 3.84 -6.59
CA ASP A 396 -1.45 4.11 -6.62
C ASP A 396 -1.15 5.16 -7.68
N ALA A 397 -0.21 6.03 -7.38
CA ALA A 397 0.12 7.14 -8.27
C ALA A 397 1.63 7.25 -8.47
N THR A 398 2.04 7.14 -9.71
CA THR A 398 3.44 7.21 -10.11
C THR A 398 3.63 8.29 -11.19
N VAL A 399 4.67 9.08 -11.03
CA VAL A 399 5.10 10.11 -11.98
C VAL A 399 6.58 9.92 -12.29
N VAL A 400 6.92 9.78 -13.56
CA VAL A 400 8.30 9.78 -14.04
C VAL A 400 8.48 11.00 -14.94
N VAL A 401 9.46 11.84 -14.64
CA VAL A 401 9.82 13.02 -15.43
C VAL A 401 11.25 12.86 -15.94
N VAL A 402 11.43 13.08 -17.25
CA VAL A 402 12.75 13.07 -17.90
C VAL A 402 12.90 14.35 -18.73
N ASP A 403 13.82 15.20 -18.34
CA ASP A 403 14.21 16.39 -19.10
C ASP A 403 15.44 16.09 -19.99
N VAL A 404 15.37 16.47 -21.24
CA VAL A 404 16.45 16.31 -22.22
C VAL A 404 17.33 17.53 -22.18
N LEU A 405 18.61 17.35 -21.80
CA LEU A 405 19.58 18.45 -21.61
C LEU A 405 20.55 18.62 -22.79
N VAL A 406 20.61 17.66 -23.69
CA VAL A 406 21.54 17.59 -24.86
C VAL A 406 20.82 17.67 -26.18
#